data_d7ffebe953aa23d39e32e238b02672d3
#
_entry.id   d7ffebe953aa23d39e32e238b02672d3
#
_cell.length_a   1.000
_cell.length_b   1.000
_cell.length_c   1.000
_cell.angle_alpha   90.00
_cell.angle_beta   90.00
_cell.angle_gamma   90.00
#
_symmetry.space_group_name_H-M   'P 1'
#
loop_
_entity.id
_entity.type
_entity.pdbx_description
1 polymer ?
#
loop_
_entity_poly.entity_id
_entity_poly.type
_entity_poly.pdbx_seq_one_letter_code
_entity_poly.pdbx_strand_id
1 'polypeptide(L)'
;MTVAPRERHPLFVWAWSLVQLDFVGVAFGALFFCLSLTPSLLPRDWLFQGLIGGLNAAIGYGIGVFAGRMVRRFVLRRRTWWPPSKRVLYVMKTITVAVSATASVLMMIPAAAWQRQVSAVMGMEGPNTLGYTRTLIIAALVGGVCVAAARMLLDLIKTLARFFIRRWHLHDEMALFIGTAIVVVLAITLINGVLIRGFLAGANRVFQPQNTTTRAGIVQPRQPERSGSPTSYAPWETLGFQGRNFVATGPHADDLTRLNGRPAKEPIRVYVGLNTADDDDSRMAVLLSELERTGAFERKLLVIVPTTGTGWINPVAARALEMMYNGDTAIVGSQYSFLPSWISFLGDREKSIASGRLMIDAIHDRWLKLPPDHRPKLVLYGESLGSMAGQGAFGWLPDISRMGFSSVLWVGPPNASPLWRAITERRDPGTPEVQPRYDNGRTVRFSQSNDTKQIRDDTGAPWEGTRVLFLEHPSDPIVWWSEDLLFNRPDWLREPPGRDRTASMRWYPIITFWQVAADMTNASSVPGGHGHNYGDFVLDGWAAVAPPDGWTHDDTERVRIALEKTESEDGPEY
;
A
#
# COMPACT_ATOMS: atom_id res chain seq x y z
N MET A 1 -31.13 56.85 26.22
CA MET A 1 -31.51 55.67 25.45
C MET A 1 -30.38 54.65 25.58
N THR A 2 -30.51 53.76 26.51
CA THR A 2 -29.59 52.62 26.70
C THR A 2 -29.98 51.54 25.70
N VAL A 3 -29.11 51.31 24.70
CA VAL A 3 -29.29 50.21 23.74
C VAL A 3 -29.03 48.91 24.50
N ALA A 4 -30.08 48.11 24.68
CA ALA A 4 -29.96 46.76 25.26
C ALA A 4 -28.99 45.91 24.45
N PRO A 5 -28.11 45.11 25.07
CA PRO A 5 -27.20 44.22 24.35
C PRO A 5 -28.04 43.19 23.59
N ARG A 6 -27.89 43.14 22.26
CA ARG A 6 -28.50 42.10 21.42
C ARG A 6 -28.05 40.73 21.93
N GLU A 7 -28.96 40.00 22.52
CA GLU A 7 -28.76 38.59 22.86
C GLU A 7 -28.40 37.82 21.57
N ARG A 8 -27.16 37.34 21.48
CA ARG A 8 -26.72 36.52 20.33
C ARG A 8 -27.45 35.19 20.38
N HIS A 9 -28.01 34.76 19.26
CA HIS A 9 -28.71 33.49 19.13
C HIS A 9 -27.84 32.33 19.64
N PRO A 10 -28.34 31.40 20.46
CA PRO A 10 -27.56 30.33 21.10
C PRO A 10 -26.78 29.46 20.10
N LEU A 11 -27.33 29.22 18.91
CA LEU A 11 -26.62 28.51 17.83
C LEU A 11 -25.40 29.29 17.32
N PHE A 12 -25.48 30.64 17.27
CA PHE A 12 -24.33 31.45 16.88
C PHE A 12 -23.23 31.43 17.94
N VAL A 13 -23.59 31.47 19.22
CA VAL A 13 -22.63 31.38 20.33
C VAL A 13 -21.95 30.01 20.32
N TRP A 14 -22.73 28.96 20.09
CA TRP A 14 -22.18 27.59 19.95
C TRP A 14 -21.25 27.45 18.73
N ALA A 15 -21.69 27.86 17.55
CA ALA A 15 -20.85 27.83 16.33
C ALA A 15 -19.59 28.68 16.52
N TRP A 16 -19.69 29.87 17.13
CA TRP A 16 -18.53 30.71 17.43
C TRP A 16 -17.54 30.04 18.39
N SER A 17 -18.03 29.29 19.39
CA SER A 17 -17.18 28.56 20.34
C SER A 17 -16.37 27.47 19.65
N LEU A 18 -16.87 26.86 18.57
CA LEU A 18 -16.16 25.89 17.77
C LEU A 18 -15.03 26.52 16.94
N VAL A 19 -15.12 27.80 16.60
CA VAL A 19 -14.15 28.51 15.74
C VAL A 19 -13.11 29.31 16.55
N GLN A 20 -13.30 29.53 17.87
CA GLN A 20 -12.32 30.22 18.69
C GLN A 20 -10.97 29.49 18.73
N LEU A 21 -9.95 30.01 18.03
CA LEU A 21 -8.65 29.38 17.92
C LEU A 21 -7.70 29.82 19.05
N ASP A 22 -6.95 28.87 19.63
CA ASP A 22 -5.82 29.14 20.51
C ASP A 22 -4.61 29.54 19.64
N PHE A 23 -3.93 30.64 19.99
CA PHE A 23 -2.85 31.18 19.15
C PHE A 23 -1.59 30.28 19.11
N VAL A 24 -1.28 29.55 20.20
CA VAL A 24 -0.19 28.58 20.21
C VAL A 24 -0.57 27.40 19.32
N GLY A 25 -1.84 26.96 19.39
CA GLY A 25 -2.38 25.96 18.47
C GLY A 25 -2.26 26.39 17.01
N VAL A 26 -2.58 27.63 16.67
CA VAL A 26 -2.46 28.16 15.30
C VAL A 26 -1.01 28.13 14.81
N ALA A 27 -0.06 28.54 15.64
CA ALA A 27 1.36 28.50 15.29
C ALA A 27 1.86 27.07 14.98
N PHE A 28 1.52 26.11 15.84
CA PHE A 28 1.87 24.70 15.61
C PHE A 28 1.11 24.10 14.43
N GLY A 29 -0.16 24.47 14.24
CA GLY A 29 -0.95 24.04 13.07
C GLY A 29 -0.33 24.51 11.77
N ALA A 30 0.07 25.78 11.69
CA ALA A 30 0.78 26.32 10.53
C ALA A 30 2.15 25.66 10.32
N LEU A 31 2.91 25.38 11.37
CA LEU A 31 4.18 24.66 11.30
C LEU A 31 3.97 23.25 10.70
N PHE A 32 3.03 22.47 11.23
CA PHE A 32 2.75 21.13 10.74
C PHE A 32 2.22 21.15 9.30
N PHE A 33 1.39 22.13 8.96
CA PHE A 33 0.96 22.37 7.58
C PHE A 33 2.15 22.60 6.66
N CYS A 34 3.03 23.55 6.98
CA CYS A 34 4.22 23.86 6.19
C CYS A 34 5.15 22.64 6.04
N LEU A 35 5.38 21.88 7.11
CA LEU A 35 6.18 20.67 7.06
C LEU A 35 5.53 19.57 6.22
N SER A 36 4.20 19.48 6.20
CA SER A 36 3.47 18.50 5.37
C SER A 36 3.59 18.76 3.86
N LEU A 37 3.99 19.98 3.47
CA LEU A 37 4.22 20.37 2.08
C LEU A 37 5.59 19.94 1.55
N THR A 38 6.49 19.46 2.42
CA THR A 38 7.80 18.95 2.02
C THR A 38 7.66 17.70 1.15
N PRO A 39 8.68 17.36 0.34
CA PRO A 39 8.66 16.19 -0.53
C PRO A 39 8.36 14.89 0.22
N SER A 40 7.64 14.00 -0.44
CA SER A 40 7.39 12.62 -0.04
C SER A 40 7.88 11.67 -1.14
N LEU A 41 7.38 10.42 -1.14
CA LEU A 41 7.78 9.41 -2.11
C LEU A 41 7.22 9.68 -3.50
N LEU A 42 5.94 10.09 -3.60
CA LEU A 42 5.24 10.30 -4.86
C LEU A 42 4.77 11.75 -5.06
N PRO A 43 4.56 12.17 -6.32
CA PRO A 43 3.92 13.44 -6.62
C PRO A 43 2.48 13.44 -6.10
N ARG A 44 2.06 14.57 -5.54
CA ARG A 44 0.68 14.76 -5.05
C ARG A 44 0.02 15.94 -5.73
N ASP A 45 -1.22 15.75 -6.14
CA ASP A 45 -2.04 16.87 -6.60
C ASP A 45 -2.46 17.79 -5.45
N TRP A 46 -3.07 18.92 -5.79
CA TRP A 46 -3.50 19.92 -4.81
C TRP A 46 -4.58 19.42 -3.85
N LEU A 47 -5.42 18.45 -4.28
CA LEU A 47 -6.50 17.93 -3.45
C LEU A 47 -5.95 17.03 -2.35
N PHE A 48 -5.17 16.00 -2.72
CA PHE A 48 -4.55 15.08 -1.76
C PHE A 48 -3.59 15.83 -0.83
N GLN A 49 -2.81 16.77 -1.37
CA GLN A 49 -1.94 17.61 -0.54
C GLN A 49 -2.74 18.47 0.44
N GLY A 50 -3.92 18.97 0.04
CA GLY A 50 -4.81 19.73 0.90
C GLY A 50 -5.40 18.89 2.03
N LEU A 51 -5.84 17.66 1.72
CA LEU A 51 -6.36 16.71 2.72
C LEU A 51 -5.33 16.43 3.82
N ILE A 52 -4.09 16.09 3.41
CA ILE A 52 -3.01 15.76 4.34
C ILE A 52 -2.52 17.00 5.08
N GLY A 53 -2.40 18.12 4.39
CA GLY A 53 -2.02 19.39 4.98
C GLY A 53 -3.01 19.82 6.07
N GLY A 54 -4.31 19.68 5.82
CA GLY A 54 -5.36 19.97 6.80
C GLY A 54 -5.34 19.04 8.01
N LEU A 55 -5.16 17.73 7.78
CA LEU A 55 -5.04 16.74 8.86
C LEU A 55 -3.81 17.04 9.74
N ASN A 56 -2.64 17.24 9.15
CA ASN A 56 -1.43 17.59 9.88
C ASN A 56 -1.56 18.92 10.62
N ALA A 57 -2.18 19.93 10.00
CA ALA A 57 -2.49 21.20 10.67
C ALA A 57 -3.36 21.02 11.92
N ALA A 58 -4.38 20.16 11.84
CA ALA A 58 -5.25 19.85 12.98
C ALA A 58 -4.49 19.13 14.12
N ILE A 59 -3.64 18.17 13.77
CA ILE A 59 -2.78 17.46 14.74
C ILE A 59 -1.82 18.47 15.40
N GLY A 60 -1.11 19.27 14.61
CA GLY A 60 -0.23 20.32 15.11
C GLY A 60 -0.95 21.32 16.00
N TYR A 61 -2.16 21.74 15.61
CA TYR A 61 -3.01 22.60 16.44
C TYR A 61 -3.31 21.97 17.80
N GLY A 62 -3.68 20.68 17.83
CA GLY A 62 -3.94 19.96 19.09
C GLY A 62 -2.70 19.90 19.99
N ILE A 63 -1.54 19.57 19.42
CA ILE A 63 -0.23 19.56 20.11
C ILE A 63 0.08 20.95 20.68
N GLY A 64 -0.07 21.99 19.87
CA GLY A 64 0.19 23.37 20.29
C GLY A 64 -0.75 23.84 21.42
N VAL A 65 -2.04 23.48 21.36
CA VAL A 65 -3.00 23.76 22.43
C VAL A 65 -2.57 23.06 23.73
N PHE A 66 -2.19 21.79 23.64
CA PHE A 66 -1.72 21.03 24.80
C PHE A 66 -0.43 21.62 25.38
N ALA A 67 0.59 21.85 24.55
CA ALA A 67 1.86 22.44 24.97
C ALA A 67 1.63 23.84 25.60
N GLY A 68 0.82 24.68 24.98
CA GLY A 68 0.47 26.00 25.51
C GLY A 68 -0.23 25.95 26.87
N ARG A 69 -1.08 24.92 27.10
CA ARG A 69 -1.70 24.71 28.43
C ARG A 69 -0.68 24.27 29.47
N MET A 70 0.24 23.35 29.10
CA MET A 70 1.29 22.90 30.01
C MET A 70 2.22 24.05 30.41
N VAL A 71 2.69 24.83 29.45
CA VAL A 71 3.53 26.00 29.71
C VAL A 71 2.80 27.01 30.59
N ARG A 72 1.55 27.32 30.33
CA ARG A 72 0.75 28.22 31.18
C ARG A 72 0.60 27.67 32.60
N ARG A 73 0.31 26.36 32.76
CA ARG A 73 0.08 25.73 34.07
C ARG A 73 1.36 25.64 34.92
N PHE A 74 2.48 25.22 34.35
CA PHE A 74 3.68 24.86 35.11
C PHE A 74 4.75 25.95 35.12
N VAL A 75 4.83 26.78 34.09
CA VAL A 75 5.86 27.80 33.93
C VAL A 75 5.33 29.21 34.20
N LEU A 76 4.32 29.64 33.43
CA LEU A 76 3.89 31.05 33.43
C LEU A 76 3.08 31.41 34.67
N ARG A 77 2.35 30.49 35.28
CA ARG A 77 1.58 30.72 36.49
C ARG A 77 2.45 31.13 37.72
N ARG A 78 3.73 30.79 37.66
CA ARG A 78 4.72 31.13 38.71
C ARG A 78 5.41 32.48 38.48
N ARG A 79 5.08 33.21 37.39
CA ARG A 79 5.72 34.48 37.02
C ARG A 79 4.80 35.65 37.38
N THR A 80 5.36 36.69 38.01
CA THR A 80 4.65 37.88 38.46
C THR A 80 4.11 38.76 37.32
N TRP A 81 4.70 38.67 36.12
CA TRP A 81 4.29 39.42 34.95
C TRP A 81 3.19 38.68 34.11
N TRP A 82 2.76 37.50 34.54
CA TRP A 82 1.72 36.75 33.88
C TRP A 82 0.39 36.83 34.64
N PRO A 83 -0.79 36.99 33.97
CA PRO A 83 -1.01 37.16 32.53
C PRO A 83 -0.66 38.58 32.03
N PRO A 84 -0.22 38.71 30.75
CA PRO A 84 0.04 39.99 30.15
C PRO A 84 -1.25 40.81 30.00
N SER A 85 -1.12 42.13 29.78
CA SER A 85 -2.28 42.99 29.55
C SER A 85 -3.12 42.51 28.36
N LYS A 86 -4.43 42.76 28.35
CA LYS A 86 -5.32 42.37 27.26
C LYS A 86 -4.87 42.88 25.90
N ARG A 87 -4.26 44.07 25.86
CA ARG A 87 -3.73 44.70 24.64
C ARG A 87 -2.53 43.91 24.11
N VAL A 88 -1.57 43.56 24.97
CA VAL A 88 -0.41 42.75 24.60
C VAL A 88 -0.83 41.37 24.10
N LEU A 89 -1.77 40.74 24.80
CA LEU A 89 -2.29 39.42 24.37
C LEU A 89 -2.98 39.50 23.00
N TYR A 90 -3.74 40.56 22.72
CA TYR A 90 -4.38 40.78 21.42
C TYR A 90 -3.34 40.95 20.31
N VAL A 91 -2.32 41.79 20.55
CA VAL A 91 -1.22 42.02 19.60
C VAL A 91 -0.47 40.71 19.33
N MET A 92 -0.13 39.94 20.36
CA MET A 92 0.52 38.63 20.20
C MET A 92 -0.32 37.67 19.34
N LYS A 93 -1.63 37.58 19.59
CA LYS A 93 -2.55 36.74 18.79
C LYS A 93 -2.58 37.17 17.32
N THR A 94 -2.70 38.47 17.07
CA THR A 94 -2.77 39.04 15.72
C THR A 94 -1.48 38.77 14.96
N ILE A 95 -0.33 39.01 15.58
CA ILE A 95 0.99 38.72 14.98
C ILE A 95 1.12 37.23 14.66
N THR A 96 0.78 36.36 15.61
CA THR A 96 0.87 34.91 15.39
C THR A 96 0.00 34.46 14.21
N VAL A 97 -1.26 34.93 14.14
CA VAL A 97 -2.14 34.58 13.02
C VAL A 97 -1.60 35.13 11.70
N ALA A 98 -1.15 36.40 11.68
CA ALA A 98 -0.60 37.01 10.48
C ALA A 98 0.66 36.29 9.98
N VAL A 99 1.62 36.01 10.87
CA VAL A 99 2.83 35.27 10.54
C VAL A 99 2.51 33.86 10.05
N SER A 100 1.61 33.15 10.74
CA SER A 100 1.18 31.80 10.34
C SER A 100 0.52 31.77 8.97
N ALA A 101 -0.37 32.70 8.70
CA ALA A 101 -1.03 32.83 7.38
C ALA A 101 -0.03 33.17 6.28
N THR A 102 0.83 34.17 6.50
CA THR A 102 1.87 34.56 5.55
C THR A 102 2.83 33.43 5.26
N ALA A 103 3.32 32.73 6.31
CA ALA A 103 4.20 31.58 6.14
C ALA A 103 3.54 30.46 5.32
N SER A 104 2.26 30.14 5.59
CA SER A 104 1.50 29.15 4.85
C SER A 104 1.35 29.50 3.38
N VAL A 105 1.08 30.76 3.06
CA VAL A 105 0.96 31.24 1.66
C VAL A 105 2.33 31.21 0.95
N LEU A 106 3.37 31.76 1.58
CA LEU A 106 4.70 31.78 0.99
C LEU A 106 5.27 30.38 0.77
N MET A 107 4.90 29.41 1.64
CA MET A 107 5.32 28.03 1.52
C MET A 107 4.75 27.32 0.28
N MET A 108 3.72 27.86 -0.38
CA MET A 108 3.21 27.31 -1.64
C MET A 108 4.22 27.38 -2.78
N ILE A 109 5.12 28.37 -2.77
CA ILE A 109 6.14 28.53 -3.82
C ILE A 109 7.15 27.36 -3.79
N PRO A 110 7.88 27.11 -2.68
CA PRO A 110 8.77 25.96 -2.61
C PRO A 110 8.01 24.62 -2.67
N ALA A 111 6.79 24.53 -2.15
CA ALA A 111 5.98 23.32 -2.21
C ALA A 111 5.72 22.89 -3.66
N ALA A 112 5.26 23.80 -4.52
CA ALA A 112 5.06 23.51 -5.94
C ALA A 112 6.38 23.16 -6.65
N ALA A 113 7.49 23.81 -6.28
CA ALA A 113 8.81 23.48 -6.81
C ALA A 113 9.26 22.08 -6.42
N TRP A 114 9.04 21.66 -5.18
CA TRP A 114 9.33 20.32 -4.71
C TRP A 114 8.47 19.26 -5.41
N GLN A 115 7.17 19.52 -5.61
CA GLN A 115 6.32 18.61 -6.36
C GLN A 115 6.81 18.42 -7.80
N ARG A 116 7.25 19.51 -8.47
CA ARG A 116 7.88 19.40 -9.79
C ARG A 116 9.18 18.57 -9.76
N GLN A 117 9.99 18.68 -8.68
CA GLN A 117 11.19 17.85 -8.53
C GLN A 117 10.83 16.37 -8.39
N VAL A 118 9.84 16.04 -7.57
CA VAL A 118 9.37 14.65 -7.40
C VAL A 118 8.81 14.11 -8.72
N SER A 119 7.97 14.90 -9.41
CA SER A 119 7.44 14.54 -10.73
C SER A 119 8.54 14.32 -11.77
N ALA A 120 9.54 15.20 -11.80
CA ALA A 120 10.65 15.11 -12.76
C ALA A 120 11.51 13.84 -12.59
N VAL A 121 11.71 13.37 -11.35
CA VAL A 121 12.41 12.10 -11.08
C VAL A 121 11.68 10.92 -11.72
N MET A 122 10.36 11.01 -11.90
CA MET A 122 9.51 9.98 -12.48
C MET A 122 9.12 10.26 -13.94
N GLY A 123 9.74 11.27 -14.59
CA GLY A 123 9.40 11.65 -15.97
C GLY A 123 8.01 12.24 -16.14
N MET A 124 7.37 12.71 -15.06
CA MET A 124 6.01 13.26 -15.06
C MET A 124 6.02 14.79 -15.11
N GLU A 125 4.94 15.37 -15.65
CA GLU A 125 4.71 16.81 -15.55
C GLU A 125 4.32 17.20 -14.12
N GLY A 126 4.96 18.23 -13.59
CA GLY A 126 4.68 18.72 -12.26
C GLY A 126 3.59 19.79 -12.22
N PRO A 127 3.02 20.10 -11.04
CA PRO A 127 1.92 21.04 -10.90
C PRO A 127 2.32 22.48 -11.20
N ASN A 128 1.38 23.24 -11.76
CA ASN A 128 1.49 24.70 -11.85
C ASN A 128 1.37 25.33 -10.45
N THR A 129 2.28 26.26 -10.12
CA THR A 129 2.34 26.92 -8.80
C THR A 129 1.02 27.61 -8.43
N LEU A 130 0.37 28.31 -9.37
CA LEU A 130 -0.88 29.01 -9.10
C LEU A 130 -2.03 28.04 -8.85
N GLY A 131 -2.14 26.96 -9.64
CA GLY A 131 -3.13 25.91 -9.44
C GLY A 131 -2.95 25.19 -8.11
N TYR A 132 -1.69 25.02 -7.67
CA TYR A 132 -1.35 24.35 -6.43
C TYR A 132 -1.76 25.15 -5.16
N THR A 133 -1.98 26.46 -5.27
CA THR A 133 -2.48 27.28 -4.15
C THR A 133 -3.88 26.85 -3.64
N ARG A 134 -4.66 26.11 -4.46
CA ARG A 134 -5.95 25.51 -4.05
C ARG A 134 -5.81 24.58 -2.83
N THR A 135 -4.61 24.02 -2.61
CA THR A 135 -4.25 23.24 -1.42
C THR A 135 -4.60 23.96 -0.11
N LEU A 136 -4.41 25.29 -0.04
CA LEU A 136 -4.72 26.09 1.15
C LEU A 136 -6.20 26.03 1.53
N ILE A 137 -7.08 26.08 0.54
CA ILE A 137 -8.55 26.09 0.77
C ILE A 137 -8.96 24.72 1.35
N ILE A 138 -8.51 23.64 0.72
CA ILE A 138 -8.83 22.28 1.19
C ILE A 138 -8.23 22.03 2.58
N ALA A 139 -6.97 22.44 2.80
CA ALA A 139 -6.33 22.27 4.09
C ALA A 139 -7.05 23.05 5.21
N ALA A 140 -7.49 24.28 4.93
CA ALA A 140 -8.25 25.07 5.88
C ALA A 140 -9.60 24.43 6.22
N LEU A 141 -10.31 23.91 5.20
CA LEU A 141 -11.59 23.22 5.38
C LEU A 141 -11.40 21.94 6.22
N VAL A 142 -10.49 21.06 5.82
CA VAL A 142 -10.24 19.79 6.51
C VAL A 142 -9.74 20.03 7.94
N GLY A 143 -8.76 20.92 8.10
CA GLY A 143 -8.23 21.28 9.43
C GLY A 143 -9.33 21.86 10.34
N GLY A 144 -10.19 22.72 9.79
CA GLY A 144 -11.33 23.29 10.50
C GLY A 144 -12.33 22.22 10.97
N VAL A 145 -12.69 21.28 10.09
CA VAL A 145 -13.58 20.15 10.41
C VAL A 145 -12.97 19.27 11.50
N CYS A 146 -11.68 18.90 11.37
CA CYS A 146 -10.99 18.06 12.37
C CYS A 146 -10.94 18.76 13.75
N VAL A 147 -10.60 20.05 13.78
CA VAL A 147 -10.58 20.83 15.04
C VAL A 147 -11.97 20.97 15.65
N ALA A 148 -13.00 21.18 14.84
CA ALA A 148 -14.39 21.23 15.32
C ALA A 148 -14.81 19.88 15.92
N ALA A 149 -14.56 18.77 15.23
CA ALA A 149 -14.85 17.43 15.72
C ALA A 149 -14.13 17.13 17.05
N ALA A 150 -12.83 17.44 17.14
CA ALA A 150 -12.06 17.27 18.37
C ALA A 150 -12.65 18.09 19.55
N ARG A 151 -13.12 19.31 19.29
CA ARG A 151 -13.77 20.14 20.30
C ARG A 151 -15.12 19.58 20.74
N MET A 152 -15.93 19.08 19.81
CA MET A 152 -17.18 18.40 20.14
C MET A 152 -16.94 17.21 21.08
N LEU A 153 -15.90 16.40 20.83
CA LEU A 153 -15.52 15.29 21.71
C LEU A 153 -15.07 15.79 23.10
N LEU A 154 -14.27 16.85 23.16
CA LEU A 154 -13.86 17.45 24.43
C LEU A 154 -15.04 18.04 25.21
N ASP A 155 -16.01 18.64 24.54
CA ASP A 155 -17.21 19.18 25.20
C ASP A 155 -18.15 18.06 25.66
N LEU A 156 -18.21 16.94 24.95
CA LEU A 156 -18.89 15.72 25.41
C LEU A 156 -18.24 15.17 26.69
N ILE A 157 -16.90 15.07 26.74
CA ILE A 157 -16.17 14.66 27.96
C ILE A 157 -16.51 15.56 29.14
N LYS A 158 -16.47 16.88 28.97
CA LYS A 158 -16.82 17.84 30.03
C LYS A 158 -18.30 17.73 30.46
N THR A 159 -19.19 17.43 29.53
CA THR A 159 -20.63 17.28 29.81
C THR A 159 -20.87 16.03 30.64
N LEU A 160 -20.24 14.92 30.29
CA LEU A 160 -20.28 13.67 31.07
C LEU A 160 -19.66 13.88 32.46
N ALA A 161 -18.49 14.53 32.55
CA ALA A 161 -17.88 14.84 33.83
C ALA A 161 -18.82 15.65 34.73
N ARG A 162 -19.43 16.73 34.20
CA ARG A 162 -20.44 17.52 34.95
C ARG A 162 -21.65 16.70 35.38
N PHE A 163 -22.10 15.75 34.55
CA PHE A 163 -23.17 14.83 34.91
C PHE A 163 -22.80 13.97 36.12
N PHE A 164 -21.59 13.36 36.12
CA PHE A 164 -21.11 12.53 37.20
C PHE A 164 -20.90 13.32 38.52
N ILE A 165 -20.36 14.53 38.44
CA ILE A 165 -20.24 15.43 39.60
C ILE A 165 -21.62 15.69 40.22
N ARG A 166 -22.61 16.06 39.39
CA ARG A 166 -23.95 16.42 39.88
C ARG A 166 -24.72 15.21 40.39
N ARG A 167 -24.58 14.03 39.75
CA ARG A 167 -25.43 12.86 40.04
C ARG A 167 -24.86 11.96 41.13
N TRP A 168 -23.50 11.89 41.20
CA TRP A 168 -22.80 10.97 42.12
C TRP A 168 -21.81 11.71 43.04
N HIS A 169 -21.81 13.02 43.06
CA HIS A 169 -20.92 13.85 43.89
C HIS A 169 -19.42 13.49 43.78
N LEU A 170 -18.99 13.05 42.60
CA LEU A 170 -17.61 12.66 42.37
C LEU A 170 -16.70 13.92 42.37
N HIS A 171 -15.44 13.73 42.78
CA HIS A 171 -14.42 14.76 42.67
C HIS A 171 -14.14 15.08 41.19
N ASP A 172 -13.82 16.32 40.89
CA ASP A 172 -13.64 16.85 39.53
C ASP A 172 -12.68 16.02 38.70
N GLU A 173 -11.53 15.62 39.29
CA GLU A 173 -10.50 14.83 38.59
C GLU A 173 -11.01 13.42 38.25
N MET A 174 -11.72 12.76 39.16
CA MET A 174 -12.29 11.44 38.97
C MET A 174 -13.42 11.48 37.93
N ALA A 175 -14.28 12.47 37.97
CA ALA A 175 -15.37 12.65 37.01
C ALA A 175 -14.81 12.91 35.59
N LEU A 176 -13.76 13.73 35.48
CA LEU A 176 -13.07 13.97 34.21
C LEU A 176 -12.38 12.72 33.68
N PHE A 177 -11.73 11.94 34.54
CA PHE A 177 -11.11 10.66 34.16
C PHE A 177 -12.17 9.67 33.65
N ILE A 178 -13.26 9.47 34.37
CA ILE A 178 -14.36 8.58 33.96
C ILE A 178 -14.99 9.06 32.64
N GLY A 179 -15.29 10.35 32.52
CA GLY A 179 -15.84 10.90 31.27
C GLY A 179 -14.90 10.73 30.08
N THR A 180 -13.59 10.91 30.29
CA THR A 180 -12.58 10.66 29.27
C THR A 180 -12.51 9.18 28.91
N ALA A 181 -12.45 8.28 29.91
CA ALA A 181 -12.42 6.85 29.68
C ALA A 181 -13.63 6.34 28.88
N ILE A 182 -14.84 6.82 29.23
CA ILE A 182 -16.05 6.48 28.49
C ILE A 182 -15.96 6.94 27.03
N VAL A 183 -15.58 8.19 26.79
CA VAL A 183 -15.50 8.73 25.41
C VAL A 183 -14.43 8.02 24.62
N VAL A 184 -13.26 7.69 25.22
CA VAL A 184 -12.19 6.93 24.57
C VAL A 184 -12.66 5.52 24.24
N VAL A 185 -13.29 4.81 25.18
CA VAL A 185 -13.84 3.46 24.93
C VAL A 185 -14.91 3.50 23.85
N LEU A 186 -15.84 4.46 23.92
CA LEU A 186 -16.87 4.64 22.89
C LEU A 186 -16.24 4.97 21.52
N ALA A 187 -15.23 5.84 21.47
CA ALA A 187 -14.52 6.17 20.23
C ALA A 187 -13.81 4.96 19.65
N ILE A 188 -13.07 4.19 20.47
CA ILE A 188 -12.41 2.95 20.04
C ILE A 188 -13.45 1.93 19.56
N THR A 189 -14.54 1.72 20.30
CA THR A 189 -15.61 0.79 19.91
C THR A 189 -16.30 1.24 18.63
N LEU A 190 -16.58 2.54 18.49
CA LEU A 190 -17.18 3.11 17.28
C LEU A 190 -16.23 2.97 16.08
N ILE A 191 -14.97 3.32 16.26
CA ILE A 191 -13.98 3.22 15.17
C ILE A 191 -13.77 1.76 14.77
N ASN A 192 -13.39 0.89 15.70
CA ASN A 192 -13.06 -0.51 15.38
C ASN A 192 -14.30 -1.37 15.13
N GLY A 193 -15.36 -1.19 15.93
CA GLY A 193 -16.56 -2.03 15.86
C GLY A 193 -17.58 -1.60 14.80
N VAL A 194 -17.78 -0.31 14.63
CA VAL A 194 -18.84 0.22 13.74
C VAL A 194 -18.26 0.83 12.47
N LEU A 195 -17.30 1.75 12.59
CA LEU A 195 -16.79 2.45 11.40
C LEU A 195 -15.92 1.54 10.54
N ILE A 196 -14.94 0.84 11.11
CA ILE A 196 -14.06 -0.05 10.33
C ILE A 196 -14.85 -1.24 9.82
N ARG A 197 -15.57 -1.96 10.68
CA ARG A 197 -16.39 -3.12 10.25
C ARG A 197 -17.52 -2.71 9.32
N GLY A 198 -18.19 -1.58 9.60
CA GLY A 198 -19.22 -1.04 8.72
C GLY A 198 -18.66 -0.55 7.39
N PHE A 199 -17.47 0.05 7.39
CA PHE A 199 -16.75 0.42 6.18
C PHE A 199 -16.36 -0.81 5.37
N LEU A 200 -15.75 -1.82 6.00
CA LEU A 200 -15.37 -3.07 5.32
C LEU A 200 -16.61 -3.81 4.80
N ALA A 201 -17.68 -3.90 5.58
CA ALA A 201 -18.95 -4.50 5.14
C ALA A 201 -19.60 -3.69 4.01
N GLY A 202 -19.56 -2.36 4.09
CA GLY A 202 -20.02 -1.46 3.03
C GLY A 202 -19.17 -1.59 1.77
N ALA A 203 -17.85 -1.60 1.92
CA ALA A 203 -16.91 -1.83 0.83
C ALA A 203 -17.19 -3.20 0.17
N ASN A 204 -17.33 -4.27 0.94
CA ASN A 204 -17.69 -5.59 0.39
C ASN A 204 -18.99 -5.52 -0.42
N ARG A 205 -20.04 -4.83 0.08
CA ARG A 205 -21.32 -4.67 -0.66
C ARG A 205 -21.15 -3.87 -1.96
N VAL A 206 -20.23 -2.93 -2.01
CA VAL A 206 -19.94 -2.13 -3.22
C VAL A 206 -19.07 -2.91 -4.21
N PHE A 207 -18.07 -3.62 -3.74
CA PHE A 207 -17.11 -4.33 -4.60
C PHE A 207 -17.57 -5.75 -4.99
N GLN A 208 -18.39 -6.41 -4.18
CA GLN A 208 -18.94 -7.73 -4.51
C GLN A 208 -19.73 -7.76 -5.84
N PRO A 209 -20.63 -6.79 -6.16
CA PRO A 209 -21.27 -6.76 -7.47
C PRO A 209 -20.28 -6.58 -8.63
N GLN A 210 -19.20 -5.81 -8.44
CA GLN A 210 -18.16 -5.66 -9.46
C GLN A 210 -17.48 -7.01 -9.76
N ASN A 211 -17.34 -7.88 -8.74
CA ASN A 211 -16.77 -9.21 -8.90
C ASN A 211 -17.63 -10.11 -9.81
N THR A 212 -18.93 -9.84 -9.97
CA THR A 212 -19.82 -10.57 -10.86
C THR A 212 -19.83 -10.06 -12.31
N THR A 213 -19.24 -8.86 -12.55
CA THR A 213 -19.15 -8.28 -13.90
C THR A 213 -18.01 -8.91 -14.70
N THR A 214 -18.10 -8.85 -16.01
CA THR A 214 -17.02 -9.24 -16.93
C THR A 214 -16.57 -7.99 -17.69
N ARG A 215 -15.26 -7.79 -17.85
CA ARG A 215 -14.71 -6.68 -18.62
C ARG A 215 -15.14 -6.77 -20.08
N ALA A 216 -15.39 -5.62 -20.69
CA ALA A 216 -15.73 -5.56 -22.11
C ALA A 216 -14.63 -6.22 -22.96
N GLY A 217 -15.03 -7.06 -23.92
CA GLY A 217 -14.10 -7.81 -24.76
C GLY A 217 -13.61 -9.15 -24.17
N ILE A 218 -13.80 -9.40 -22.87
CA ILE A 218 -13.44 -10.67 -22.23
C ILE A 218 -14.56 -11.70 -22.47
N VAL A 219 -14.19 -12.85 -23.00
CA VAL A 219 -15.09 -13.97 -23.28
C VAL A 219 -14.59 -15.24 -22.61
N GLN A 220 -15.53 -16.16 -22.33
CA GLN A 220 -15.22 -17.45 -21.73
C GLN A 220 -14.24 -18.25 -22.62
N PRO A 221 -13.12 -18.75 -22.05
CA PRO A 221 -12.14 -19.53 -22.82
C PRO A 221 -12.73 -20.87 -23.26
N ARG A 222 -12.33 -21.33 -24.46
CA ARG A 222 -12.71 -22.64 -25.00
C ARG A 222 -11.62 -23.69 -24.75
N GLN A 223 -10.41 -23.25 -24.48
CA GLN A 223 -9.24 -24.11 -24.26
C GLN A 223 -9.38 -24.90 -22.96
N PRO A 224 -9.26 -26.24 -23.00
CA PRO A 224 -9.36 -27.06 -21.79
C PRO A 224 -8.26 -26.77 -20.77
N GLU A 225 -7.16 -26.17 -21.17
CA GLU A 225 -6.04 -25.75 -20.32
C GLU A 225 -6.39 -24.57 -19.38
N ARG A 226 -7.58 -23.96 -19.55
CA ARG A 226 -7.97 -22.78 -18.80
C ARG A 226 -9.17 -23.05 -17.90
N SER A 227 -9.13 -22.62 -16.65
CA SER A 227 -10.30 -22.63 -15.77
C SER A 227 -11.43 -21.77 -16.36
N GLY A 228 -12.67 -22.13 -16.06
CA GLY A 228 -13.85 -21.50 -16.66
C GLY A 228 -14.17 -21.97 -18.07
N SER A 229 -13.38 -22.85 -18.70
CA SER A 229 -13.72 -23.51 -19.97
C SER A 229 -14.91 -24.48 -19.78
N PRO A 230 -15.54 -24.95 -20.83
CA PRO A 230 -16.69 -25.86 -20.72
C PRO A 230 -16.42 -27.17 -19.96
N THR A 231 -15.14 -27.57 -19.84
CA THR A 231 -14.72 -28.79 -19.12
C THR A 231 -14.18 -28.51 -17.74
N SER A 232 -14.16 -27.25 -17.29
CA SER A 232 -13.61 -26.81 -16.01
C SER A 232 -14.49 -27.19 -14.83
N TYR A 233 -13.89 -27.61 -13.72
CA TYR A 233 -14.57 -27.81 -12.43
C TYR A 233 -14.81 -26.47 -11.70
N ALA A 234 -14.15 -25.40 -12.13
CA ALA A 234 -14.37 -24.02 -11.67
C ALA A 234 -15.21 -23.28 -12.73
N PRO A 235 -16.56 -23.20 -12.59
CA PRO A 235 -17.43 -22.57 -13.57
C PRO A 235 -17.06 -21.09 -13.81
N TRP A 236 -17.19 -20.64 -15.06
CA TRP A 236 -16.85 -19.26 -15.48
C TRP A 236 -17.45 -18.17 -14.59
N GLU A 237 -18.74 -18.34 -14.21
CA GLU A 237 -19.49 -17.37 -13.40
C GLU A 237 -18.92 -17.23 -11.99
N THR A 238 -18.21 -18.25 -11.49
CA THR A 238 -17.69 -18.30 -10.12
C THR A 238 -16.29 -17.73 -9.97
N LEU A 239 -15.57 -17.51 -11.08
CA LEU A 239 -14.16 -17.07 -11.07
C LEU A 239 -13.95 -15.64 -10.55
N GLY A 240 -15.01 -14.83 -10.54
CA GLY A 240 -14.90 -13.41 -10.20
C GLY A 240 -14.30 -12.58 -11.35
N PHE A 241 -14.30 -11.26 -11.18
CA PHE A 241 -13.83 -10.32 -12.21
C PHE A 241 -12.37 -10.58 -12.62
N GLN A 242 -11.48 -10.66 -11.64
CA GLN A 242 -10.05 -10.84 -11.90
C GLN A 242 -9.71 -12.23 -12.41
N GLY A 243 -10.40 -13.27 -11.90
CA GLY A 243 -10.22 -14.63 -12.39
C GLY A 243 -10.64 -14.77 -13.86
N ARG A 244 -11.77 -14.18 -14.24
CA ARG A 244 -12.19 -14.15 -15.66
C ARG A 244 -11.19 -13.42 -16.55
N ASN A 245 -10.68 -12.26 -16.11
CA ASN A 245 -9.64 -11.55 -16.85
C ASN A 245 -8.39 -12.43 -16.99
N PHE A 246 -7.91 -13.03 -15.91
CA PHE A 246 -6.71 -13.85 -15.92
C PHE A 246 -6.81 -15.05 -16.87
N VAL A 247 -7.90 -15.84 -16.78
CA VAL A 247 -8.02 -17.06 -17.60
C VAL A 247 -8.35 -16.80 -19.06
N ALA A 248 -8.98 -15.66 -19.38
CA ALA A 248 -9.41 -15.33 -20.75
C ALA A 248 -8.36 -14.56 -21.55
N THR A 249 -7.35 -13.99 -20.89
CA THR A 249 -6.30 -13.21 -21.56
C THR A 249 -5.00 -14.01 -21.70
N GLY A 250 -3.99 -13.36 -22.27
CA GLY A 250 -2.66 -13.93 -22.45
C GLY A 250 -2.47 -14.67 -23.77
N PRO A 251 -1.23 -15.03 -24.09
CA PRO A 251 -0.89 -15.62 -25.36
C PRO A 251 -1.48 -17.03 -25.50
N HIS A 252 -1.78 -17.42 -26.73
CA HIS A 252 -2.13 -18.78 -27.13
C HIS A 252 -0.94 -19.48 -27.79
N ALA A 253 -1.04 -20.79 -27.98
CA ALA A 253 0.00 -21.60 -28.59
C ALA A 253 0.45 -21.06 -29.97
N ASP A 254 -0.49 -20.55 -30.78
CA ASP A 254 -0.18 -19.98 -32.10
C ASP A 254 0.63 -18.67 -31.99
N ASP A 255 0.33 -17.82 -31.00
CA ASP A 255 1.05 -16.56 -30.75
C ASP A 255 2.47 -16.87 -30.32
N LEU A 256 2.61 -17.81 -29.39
CA LEU A 256 3.92 -18.25 -28.88
C LEU A 256 4.75 -18.97 -29.95
N THR A 257 4.12 -19.75 -30.84
CA THR A 257 4.79 -20.37 -31.97
C THR A 257 5.34 -19.32 -32.93
N ARG A 258 4.58 -18.27 -33.19
CA ARG A 258 5.06 -17.14 -34.03
C ARG A 258 6.19 -16.36 -33.36
N LEU A 259 6.08 -16.11 -32.06
CA LEU A 259 7.09 -15.35 -31.31
C LEU A 259 8.42 -16.10 -31.24
N ASN A 260 8.38 -17.40 -30.95
CA ASN A 260 9.56 -18.20 -30.66
C ASN A 260 10.07 -19.04 -31.85
N GLY A 261 9.35 -19.04 -32.99
CA GLY A 261 9.73 -19.74 -34.20
C GLY A 261 9.74 -21.28 -34.06
N ARG A 262 9.05 -21.83 -33.07
CA ARG A 262 8.99 -23.29 -32.78
C ARG A 262 7.61 -23.66 -32.21
N PRO A 263 7.12 -24.89 -32.38
CA PRO A 263 5.83 -25.32 -31.84
C PRO A 263 5.74 -25.05 -30.33
N ALA A 264 4.67 -24.40 -29.92
CA ALA A 264 4.38 -24.04 -28.53
C ALA A 264 3.29 -24.94 -27.94
N LYS A 265 3.24 -25.02 -26.61
CA LYS A 265 2.10 -25.57 -25.87
C LYS A 265 1.11 -24.45 -25.56
N GLU A 266 -0.18 -24.78 -25.40
CA GLU A 266 -1.15 -23.86 -24.85
C GLU A 266 -0.85 -23.65 -23.36
N PRO A 267 -0.65 -22.41 -22.86
CA PRO A 267 -0.39 -22.13 -21.45
C PRO A 267 -1.54 -22.54 -20.56
N ILE A 268 -1.25 -23.19 -19.44
CA ILE A 268 -2.26 -23.54 -18.44
C ILE A 268 -2.47 -22.36 -17.48
N ARG A 269 -3.73 -21.94 -17.34
CA ARG A 269 -4.16 -20.92 -16.38
C ARG A 269 -5.27 -21.46 -15.49
N VAL A 270 -4.92 -21.82 -14.24
CA VAL A 270 -5.87 -22.31 -13.23
C VAL A 270 -6.25 -21.20 -12.27
N TYR A 271 -7.54 -21.05 -12.04
CA TYR A 271 -8.03 -20.04 -11.10
C TYR A 271 -9.33 -20.50 -10.43
N VAL A 272 -9.44 -20.23 -9.11
CA VAL A 272 -10.67 -20.41 -8.35
C VAL A 272 -11.07 -19.09 -7.70
N GLY A 273 -12.33 -18.69 -7.90
CA GLY A 273 -12.90 -17.49 -7.27
C GLY A 273 -13.50 -17.78 -5.90
N LEU A 274 -13.89 -16.74 -5.19
CA LEU A 274 -14.56 -16.90 -3.88
C LEU A 274 -15.89 -17.63 -3.96
N ASN A 275 -16.57 -17.54 -5.12
CA ASN A 275 -17.87 -18.20 -5.35
C ASN A 275 -17.73 -19.61 -5.95
N THR A 276 -16.50 -20.13 -6.09
CA THR A 276 -16.29 -21.47 -6.67
C THR A 276 -16.68 -22.58 -5.68
N ALA A 277 -16.54 -22.32 -4.37
CA ALA A 277 -17.01 -23.20 -3.30
C ALA A 277 -17.32 -22.39 -2.04
N ASP A 278 -18.07 -22.99 -1.11
CA ASP A 278 -18.58 -22.30 0.10
C ASP A 278 -17.49 -21.99 1.14
N ASP A 279 -16.44 -22.79 1.19
CA ASP A 279 -15.34 -22.66 2.14
C ASP A 279 -13.97 -22.78 1.47
N ASP A 280 -12.92 -22.44 2.22
CA ASP A 280 -11.56 -22.39 1.72
C ASP A 280 -11.01 -23.79 1.37
N ASP A 281 -11.33 -24.82 2.17
CA ASP A 281 -10.85 -26.19 1.95
C ASP A 281 -11.50 -26.78 0.69
N SER A 282 -12.80 -26.60 0.53
CA SER A 282 -13.56 -27.02 -0.67
C SER A 282 -13.03 -26.30 -1.92
N ARG A 283 -12.67 -25.00 -1.82
CA ARG A 283 -12.05 -24.27 -2.92
C ARG A 283 -10.68 -24.84 -3.30
N MET A 284 -9.86 -25.21 -2.31
CA MET A 284 -8.57 -25.86 -2.58
C MET A 284 -8.75 -27.23 -3.22
N ALA A 285 -9.77 -28.00 -2.85
CA ALA A 285 -10.09 -29.26 -3.51
C ALA A 285 -10.44 -29.07 -5.00
N VAL A 286 -11.24 -28.05 -5.33
CA VAL A 286 -11.54 -27.69 -6.73
C VAL A 286 -10.27 -27.23 -7.45
N LEU A 287 -9.44 -26.40 -6.83
CA LEU A 287 -8.18 -25.92 -7.41
C LEU A 287 -7.24 -27.09 -7.74
N LEU A 288 -7.08 -28.07 -6.84
CA LEU A 288 -6.26 -29.26 -7.09
C LEU A 288 -6.86 -30.11 -8.23
N SER A 289 -8.18 -30.27 -8.26
CA SER A 289 -8.86 -30.98 -9.34
C SER A 289 -8.66 -30.29 -10.70
N GLU A 290 -8.65 -28.96 -10.74
CA GLU A 290 -8.34 -28.20 -11.95
C GLU A 290 -6.88 -28.38 -12.41
N LEU A 291 -5.93 -28.39 -11.46
CA LEU A 291 -4.52 -28.65 -11.78
C LEU A 291 -4.31 -30.05 -12.38
N GLU A 292 -5.02 -31.07 -11.85
CA GLU A 292 -5.01 -32.42 -12.41
C GLU A 292 -5.65 -32.48 -13.80
N ARG A 293 -6.86 -31.93 -13.93
CA ARG A 293 -7.61 -31.94 -15.19
C ARG A 293 -6.83 -31.28 -16.33
N THR A 294 -6.14 -30.18 -16.04
CA THR A 294 -5.38 -29.42 -17.06
C THR A 294 -4.02 -30.01 -17.36
N GLY A 295 -3.55 -31.02 -16.61
CA GLY A 295 -2.21 -31.55 -16.75
C GLY A 295 -1.13 -30.57 -16.26
N ALA A 296 -1.44 -29.74 -15.26
CA ALA A 296 -0.53 -28.71 -14.77
C ALA A 296 0.78 -29.29 -14.22
N PHE A 297 0.72 -30.49 -13.63
CA PHE A 297 1.87 -31.19 -13.08
C PHE A 297 2.79 -31.81 -14.14
N GLU A 298 2.38 -31.83 -15.41
CA GLU A 298 3.18 -32.33 -16.55
C GLU A 298 3.91 -31.21 -17.31
N ARG A 299 3.78 -29.96 -16.82
CA ARG A 299 4.47 -28.80 -17.40
C ARG A 299 5.90 -28.69 -16.87
N LYS A 300 6.74 -27.96 -17.59
CA LYS A 300 8.09 -27.65 -17.11
C LYS A 300 8.07 -26.79 -15.86
N LEU A 301 7.08 -25.88 -15.77
CA LEU A 301 6.98 -24.89 -14.71
C LEU A 301 5.57 -24.89 -14.11
N LEU A 302 5.47 -25.02 -12.78
CA LEU A 302 4.26 -24.77 -12.02
C LEU A 302 4.48 -23.55 -11.14
N VAL A 303 3.71 -22.49 -11.42
CA VAL A 303 3.84 -21.17 -10.76
C VAL A 303 2.66 -20.97 -9.83
N ILE A 304 2.93 -20.91 -8.52
CA ILE A 304 1.92 -20.59 -7.52
C ILE A 304 1.90 -19.09 -7.33
N VAL A 305 0.70 -18.48 -7.42
CA VAL A 305 0.51 -17.03 -7.30
C VAL A 305 -0.50 -16.72 -6.20
N PRO A 306 -0.06 -16.52 -4.95
CA PRO A 306 -0.88 -15.85 -3.95
C PRO A 306 -1.29 -14.48 -4.47
N THR A 307 -2.61 -14.25 -4.57
CA THR A 307 -3.13 -13.07 -5.26
C THR A 307 -3.21 -11.84 -4.34
N THR A 308 -3.41 -10.67 -4.92
CA THR A 308 -3.75 -9.46 -4.18
C THR A 308 -5.21 -9.48 -3.69
N GLY A 309 -5.69 -8.42 -3.02
CA GLY A 309 -7.00 -8.38 -2.37
C GLY A 309 -8.17 -8.86 -3.23
N THR A 310 -8.32 -8.31 -4.44
CA THR A 310 -9.41 -8.69 -5.37
C THR A 310 -9.17 -9.99 -6.13
N GLY A 311 -8.02 -10.64 -5.93
CA GLY A 311 -7.63 -11.82 -6.68
C GLY A 311 -6.85 -11.51 -7.96
N TRP A 312 -6.32 -10.30 -8.10
CA TRP A 312 -5.55 -9.89 -9.27
C TRP A 312 -4.20 -10.59 -9.35
N ILE A 313 -3.86 -11.03 -10.55
CA ILE A 313 -2.55 -11.56 -10.95
C ILE A 313 -1.98 -10.62 -12.00
N ASN A 314 -0.73 -10.19 -11.84
CA ASN A 314 -0.07 -9.32 -12.79
C ASN A 314 0.01 -9.97 -14.18
N PRO A 315 -0.64 -9.39 -15.21
CA PRO A 315 -0.67 -9.97 -16.55
C PRO A 315 0.70 -9.97 -17.22
N VAL A 316 1.55 -8.98 -16.96
CA VAL A 316 2.93 -8.93 -17.49
C VAL A 316 3.73 -10.08 -16.90
N ALA A 317 3.61 -10.35 -15.60
CA ALA A 317 4.29 -11.46 -14.93
C ALA A 317 3.89 -12.82 -15.51
N ALA A 318 2.60 -13.03 -15.75
CA ALA A 318 2.09 -14.27 -16.32
C ALA A 318 2.54 -14.44 -17.78
N ARG A 319 2.31 -13.43 -18.62
CA ARG A 319 2.67 -13.42 -20.05
C ARG A 319 4.18 -13.61 -20.26
N ALA A 320 5.01 -12.94 -19.46
CA ALA A 320 6.47 -13.06 -19.54
C ALA A 320 6.90 -14.52 -19.41
N LEU A 321 6.47 -15.23 -18.38
CA LEU A 321 6.81 -16.64 -18.19
C LEU A 321 6.26 -17.55 -19.31
N GLU A 322 5.04 -17.32 -19.76
CA GLU A 322 4.43 -18.07 -20.85
C GLU A 322 5.22 -17.90 -22.16
N MET A 323 5.67 -16.67 -22.45
CA MET A 323 6.54 -16.37 -23.61
C MET A 323 7.92 -17.00 -23.47
N MET A 324 8.54 -16.88 -22.28
CA MET A 324 9.88 -17.43 -21.99
C MET A 324 9.91 -18.96 -22.13
N TYR A 325 8.90 -19.63 -21.62
CA TYR A 325 8.81 -21.09 -21.61
C TYR A 325 8.04 -21.68 -22.80
N ASN A 326 7.70 -20.84 -23.79
CA ASN A 326 6.96 -21.25 -25.00
C ASN A 326 5.66 -22.00 -24.67
N GLY A 327 4.94 -21.53 -23.66
CA GLY A 327 3.69 -22.07 -23.18
C GLY A 327 3.78 -23.34 -22.32
N ASP A 328 5.00 -23.86 -22.05
CA ASP A 328 5.18 -25.03 -21.17
C ASP A 328 5.13 -24.66 -19.69
N THR A 329 4.04 -23.97 -19.32
CA THR A 329 3.79 -23.40 -17.99
C THR A 329 2.41 -23.74 -17.49
N ALA A 330 2.27 -23.83 -16.17
CA ALA A 330 0.99 -23.78 -15.47
C ALA A 330 1.06 -22.68 -14.40
N ILE A 331 0.16 -21.70 -14.47
CA ILE A 331 0.06 -20.60 -13.51
C ILE A 331 -1.24 -20.75 -12.75
N VAL A 332 -1.17 -20.75 -11.41
CA VAL A 332 -2.34 -20.99 -10.55
C VAL A 332 -2.50 -19.88 -9.51
N GLY A 333 -3.75 -19.40 -9.36
CA GLY A 333 -4.13 -18.42 -8.34
C GLY A 333 -5.51 -18.68 -7.74
N SER A 334 -5.77 -18.05 -6.62
CA SER A 334 -7.04 -18.14 -5.90
C SER A 334 -7.44 -16.78 -5.34
N GLN A 335 -8.71 -16.42 -5.45
CA GLN A 335 -9.25 -15.22 -4.84
C GLN A 335 -9.56 -15.45 -3.36
N TYR A 336 -9.18 -14.51 -2.49
CA TYR A 336 -9.48 -14.58 -1.05
C TYR A 336 -10.34 -13.41 -0.53
N SER A 337 -10.52 -12.34 -1.31
CA SER A 337 -11.31 -11.17 -0.92
C SER A 337 -11.98 -10.51 -2.13
N PHE A 338 -12.99 -9.66 -1.88
CA PHE A 338 -13.57 -8.75 -2.89
C PHE A 338 -12.93 -7.35 -2.81
N LEU A 339 -12.17 -7.09 -1.76
CA LEU A 339 -11.68 -5.77 -1.43
C LEU A 339 -10.44 -5.39 -2.23
N PRO A 340 -10.33 -4.14 -2.71
CA PRO A 340 -9.11 -3.60 -3.26
C PRO A 340 -7.92 -3.78 -2.30
N SER A 341 -6.72 -3.92 -2.86
CA SER A 341 -5.51 -4.26 -2.10
C SER A 341 -5.22 -3.30 -0.94
N TRP A 342 -5.45 -1.99 -1.11
CA TRP A 342 -5.22 -1.01 -0.05
C TRP A 342 -6.19 -1.16 1.14
N ILE A 343 -7.45 -1.56 0.88
CA ILE A 343 -8.42 -1.86 1.96
C ILE A 343 -8.04 -3.17 2.66
N SER A 344 -7.70 -4.20 1.88
CA SER A 344 -7.25 -5.50 2.42
C SER A 344 -5.96 -5.36 3.22
N PHE A 345 -5.05 -4.47 2.81
CA PHE A 345 -3.83 -4.16 3.57
C PHE A 345 -4.13 -3.54 4.94
N LEU A 346 -5.17 -2.73 5.07
CA LEU A 346 -5.54 -2.11 6.33
C LEU A 346 -6.36 -3.03 7.25
N GLY A 347 -7.18 -3.95 6.69
CA GLY A 347 -8.16 -4.70 7.46
C GLY A 347 -8.07 -6.23 7.41
N ASP A 348 -7.38 -6.82 6.43
CA ASP A 348 -7.45 -8.25 6.11
C ASP A 348 -6.07 -8.92 5.93
N ARG A 349 -5.00 -8.35 6.51
CA ARG A 349 -3.62 -8.89 6.38
C ARG A 349 -3.52 -10.36 6.79
N GLU A 350 -4.10 -10.73 7.93
CA GLU A 350 -4.08 -12.10 8.45
C GLU A 350 -4.80 -13.08 7.51
N LYS A 351 -5.91 -12.66 6.93
CA LYS A 351 -6.65 -13.46 5.95
C LYS A 351 -5.85 -13.69 4.67
N SER A 352 -5.14 -12.67 4.19
CA SER A 352 -4.24 -12.78 3.05
C SER A 352 -3.15 -13.83 3.29
N ILE A 353 -2.47 -13.75 4.45
CA ILE A 353 -1.42 -14.70 4.86
C ILE A 353 -1.98 -16.12 4.99
N ALA A 354 -3.13 -16.28 5.64
CA ALA A 354 -3.76 -17.60 5.82
C ALA A 354 -4.14 -18.24 4.49
N SER A 355 -4.74 -17.46 3.58
CA SER A 355 -5.12 -17.93 2.24
C SER A 355 -3.90 -18.32 1.38
N GLY A 356 -2.84 -17.50 1.42
CA GLY A 356 -1.60 -17.81 0.71
C GLY A 356 -0.96 -19.10 1.20
N ARG A 357 -0.87 -19.27 2.52
CA ARG A 357 -0.36 -20.50 3.14
C ARG A 357 -1.17 -21.72 2.74
N LEU A 358 -2.49 -21.66 2.88
CA LEU A 358 -3.40 -22.77 2.54
C LEU A 358 -3.20 -23.23 1.08
N MET A 359 -3.11 -22.28 0.15
CA MET A 359 -2.92 -22.60 -1.27
C MET A 359 -1.54 -23.21 -1.53
N ILE A 360 -0.48 -22.64 -0.94
CA ILE A 360 0.89 -23.15 -1.11
C ILE A 360 0.99 -24.56 -0.53
N ASP A 361 0.50 -24.79 0.69
CA ASP A 361 0.55 -26.09 1.37
C ASP A 361 -0.22 -27.15 0.57
N ALA A 362 -1.45 -26.85 0.13
CA ALA A 362 -2.28 -27.80 -0.63
C ALA A 362 -1.61 -28.23 -1.95
N ILE A 363 -1.05 -27.28 -2.72
CA ILE A 363 -0.37 -27.58 -3.98
C ILE A 363 0.93 -28.32 -3.73
N HIS A 364 1.71 -27.91 -2.73
CA HIS A 364 2.97 -28.53 -2.36
C HIS A 364 2.77 -29.98 -1.90
N ASP A 365 1.80 -30.27 -1.05
CA ASP A 365 1.48 -31.62 -0.61
C ASP A 365 1.10 -32.55 -1.78
N ARG A 366 0.40 -32.00 -2.79
CA ARG A 366 0.09 -32.75 -4.00
C ARG A 366 1.32 -32.96 -4.87
N TRP A 367 2.16 -31.93 -5.04
CA TRP A 367 3.41 -31.98 -5.77
C TRP A 367 4.39 -33.01 -5.18
N LEU A 368 4.48 -33.13 -3.86
CA LEU A 368 5.30 -34.12 -3.17
C LEU A 368 4.89 -35.56 -3.46
N LYS A 369 3.62 -35.83 -3.80
CA LYS A 369 3.13 -37.17 -4.15
C LYS A 369 3.53 -37.61 -5.56
N LEU A 370 4.07 -36.72 -6.39
CA LEU A 370 4.60 -37.04 -7.71
C LEU A 370 5.96 -37.72 -7.61
N PRO A 371 6.32 -38.61 -8.55
CA PRO A 371 7.69 -39.12 -8.65
C PRO A 371 8.68 -37.96 -8.83
N PRO A 372 9.82 -37.97 -8.14
CA PRO A 372 10.77 -36.83 -8.17
C PRO A 372 11.24 -36.41 -9.57
N ASP A 373 11.39 -37.36 -10.48
CA ASP A 373 11.82 -37.17 -11.88
C ASP A 373 10.69 -36.63 -12.80
N HIS A 374 9.44 -36.67 -12.33
CA HIS A 374 8.27 -36.16 -13.06
C HIS A 374 7.72 -34.85 -12.45
N ARG A 375 8.40 -34.29 -11.47
CA ARG A 375 7.95 -33.04 -10.82
C ARG A 375 8.26 -31.82 -11.69
N PRO A 376 7.27 -30.93 -11.96
CA PRO A 376 7.57 -29.63 -12.53
C PRO A 376 8.46 -28.82 -11.60
N LYS A 377 9.26 -27.89 -12.15
CA LYS A 377 9.94 -26.89 -11.34
C LYS A 377 8.86 -26.05 -10.63
N LEU A 378 8.93 -26.00 -9.31
CA LEU A 378 7.98 -25.24 -8.48
C LEU A 378 8.50 -23.82 -8.31
N VAL A 379 7.68 -22.82 -8.66
CA VAL A 379 8.01 -21.40 -8.64
C VAL A 379 6.92 -20.64 -7.88
N LEU A 380 7.32 -19.64 -7.12
CA LEU A 380 6.40 -18.76 -6.40
C LEU A 380 6.51 -17.33 -6.93
N TYR A 381 5.37 -16.70 -7.17
CA TYR A 381 5.26 -15.28 -7.48
C TYR A 381 4.32 -14.60 -6.50
N GLY A 382 4.67 -13.43 -6.06
CA GLY A 382 3.76 -12.60 -5.28
C GLY A 382 4.06 -11.13 -5.48
N GLU A 383 3.02 -10.33 -5.69
CA GLU A 383 3.11 -8.88 -5.80
C GLU A 383 2.26 -8.22 -4.73
N SER A 384 2.77 -7.14 -4.12
CA SER A 384 2.04 -6.42 -3.09
C SER A 384 1.59 -7.33 -1.94
N LEU A 385 0.31 -7.34 -1.61
CA LEU A 385 -0.27 -8.28 -0.63
C LEU A 385 -0.07 -9.75 -0.99
N GLY A 386 0.01 -10.09 -2.27
CA GLY A 386 0.35 -11.45 -2.71
C GLY A 386 1.76 -11.86 -2.31
N SER A 387 2.72 -10.92 -2.32
CA SER A 387 4.06 -11.14 -1.78
C SER A 387 4.01 -11.44 -0.27
N MET A 388 3.28 -10.65 0.50
CA MET A 388 3.11 -10.87 1.93
C MET A 388 2.40 -12.21 2.23
N ALA A 389 1.38 -12.56 1.45
CA ALA A 389 0.65 -13.81 1.55
C ALA A 389 1.57 -15.02 1.29
N GLY A 390 2.39 -14.96 0.24
CA GLY A 390 3.36 -16.00 -0.08
C GLY A 390 4.44 -16.16 0.99
N GLN A 391 4.98 -15.05 1.49
CA GLN A 391 5.98 -15.06 2.57
C GLN A 391 5.44 -15.71 3.85
N GLY A 392 4.15 -15.57 4.12
CA GLY A 392 3.51 -16.13 5.30
C GLY A 392 3.47 -17.66 5.36
N ALA A 393 3.73 -18.35 4.24
CA ALA A 393 3.84 -19.81 4.21
C ALA A 393 5.16 -20.34 4.81
N PHE A 394 6.18 -19.49 4.97
CA PHE A 394 7.51 -19.89 5.39
C PHE A 394 7.87 -19.28 6.75
N GLY A 395 8.49 -20.07 7.60
CA GLY A 395 9.05 -19.58 8.85
C GLY A 395 10.36 -18.82 8.65
N TRP A 396 11.18 -19.27 7.67
CA TRP A 396 12.45 -18.64 7.32
C TRP A 396 12.88 -18.98 5.88
N LEU A 397 13.91 -18.29 5.35
CA LEU A 397 14.44 -18.52 3.98
C LEU A 397 14.75 -19.99 3.64
N PRO A 398 15.45 -20.80 4.49
CA PRO A 398 15.71 -22.19 4.20
C PRO A 398 14.46 -23.06 4.00
N ASP A 399 13.30 -22.65 4.52
CA ASP A 399 12.07 -23.42 4.33
C ASP A 399 11.61 -23.42 2.87
N ILE A 400 11.87 -22.32 2.15
CA ILE A 400 11.61 -22.19 0.71
C ILE A 400 12.37 -23.29 -0.06
N SER A 401 13.64 -23.45 0.24
CA SER A 401 14.49 -24.49 -0.39
C SER A 401 14.08 -25.89 0.03
N ARG A 402 13.77 -26.12 1.33
CA ARG A 402 13.31 -27.42 1.85
C ARG A 402 11.98 -27.87 1.22
N MET A 403 11.11 -26.93 0.92
CA MET A 403 9.85 -27.20 0.19
C MET A 403 10.09 -27.41 -1.32
N GLY A 404 11.33 -27.34 -1.81
CA GLY A 404 11.66 -27.66 -3.19
C GLY A 404 11.34 -26.57 -4.21
N PHE A 405 11.07 -25.34 -3.78
CA PHE A 405 10.93 -24.22 -4.70
C PHE A 405 12.26 -23.97 -5.43
N SER A 406 12.21 -23.90 -6.74
CA SER A 406 13.38 -23.60 -7.57
C SER A 406 13.70 -22.10 -7.60
N SER A 407 12.65 -21.28 -7.57
CA SER A 407 12.77 -19.82 -7.59
C SER A 407 11.55 -19.13 -7.01
N VAL A 408 11.75 -17.92 -6.52
CA VAL A 408 10.74 -17.06 -5.96
C VAL A 408 10.96 -15.63 -6.44
N LEU A 409 9.91 -14.97 -6.90
CA LEU A 409 9.91 -13.56 -7.26
C LEU A 409 8.85 -12.82 -6.45
N TRP A 410 9.30 -11.98 -5.53
CA TRP A 410 8.45 -11.08 -4.78
C TRP A 410 8.62 -9.64 -5.26
N VAL A 411 7.50 -8.98 -5.53
CA VAL A 411 7.45 -7.65 -6.13
C VAL A 411 6.70 -6.71 -5.19
N GLY A 412 7.30 -5.58 -4.85
CA GLY A 412 6.70 -4.56 -3.99
C GLY A 412 6.16 -5.10 -2.66
N PRO A 413 6.94 -5.84 -1.86
CA PRO A 413 6.45 -6.41 -0.61
C PRO A 413 6.07 -5.29 0.36
N PRO A 414 4.86 -5.32 0.98
CA PRO A 414 4.55 -4.39 2.05
C PRO A 414 5.57 -4.47 3.21
N ASN A 415 5.87 -3.36 3.86
CA ASN A 415 6.81 -3.29 4.99
C ASN A 415 6.54 -4.34 6.09
N ALA A 416 5.26 -4.68 6.29
CA ALA A 416 4.84 -5.69 7.26
C ALA A 416 5.09 -7.15 6.83
N SER A 417 5.64 -7.38 5.64
CA SER A 417 5.92 -8.72 5.12
C SER A 417 6.99 -9.41 5.96
N PRO A 418 6.72 -10.62 6.52
CA PRO A 418 7.53 -11.16 7.61
C PRO A 418 8.96 -11.51 7.21
N LEU A 419 9.17 -12.16 6.05
CA LEU A 419 10.52 -12.51 5.60
C LEU A 419 11.29 -11.29 5.11
N TRP A 420 10.64 -10.41 4.34
CA TRP A 420 11.26 -9.17 3.88
C TRP A 420 11.83 -8.38 5.05
N ARG A 421 10.99 -8.12 6.06
CA ARG A 421 11.39 -7.36 7.26
C ARG A 421 12.55 -8.03 8.00
N ALA A 422 12.44 -9.34 8.24
CA ALA A 422 13.47 -10.08 8.98
C ALA A 422 14.82 -10.14 8.23
N ILE A 423 14.81 -10.18 6.89
CA ILE A 423 16.01 -10.17 6.06
C ILE A 423 16.60 -8.76 6.01
N THR A 424 15.78 -7.75 5.77
CA THR A 424 16.21 -6.34 5.69
C THR A 424 16.81 -5.84 7.01
N GLU A 425 16.22 -6.23 8.15
CA GLU A 425 16.77 -5.93 9.48
C GLU A 425 18.14 -6.61 9.75
N ARG A 426 18.40 -7.75 9.08
CA ARG A 426 19.66 -8.53 9.21
C ARG A 426 20.57 -8.40 8.00
N ARG A 427 20.39 -7.35 7.19
CA ARG A 427 21.23 -7.11 6.01
C ARG A 427 22.69 -7.00 6.35
N ASP A 428 23.53 -7.32 5.39
CA ASP A 428 24.97 -7.23 5.54
C ASP A 428 25.38 -5.79 5.92
N PRO A 429 26.29 -5.62 6.88
CA PRO A 429 26.71 -4.29 7.33
C PRO A 429 27.19 -3.40 6.18
N GLY A 430 26.75 -2.14 6.18
CA GLY A 430 27.13 -1.14 5.19
C GLY A 430 26.30 -1.17 3.90
N THR A 431 25.29 -2.05 3.81
CA THR A 431 24.33 -2.02 2.69
C THR A 431 23.09 -1.20 3.04
N PRO A 432 22.56 -0.39 2.10
CA PRO A 432 21.40 0.46 2.38
C PRO A 432 20.12 -0.35 2.47
N GLU A 433 19.15 0.14 3.26
CA GLU A 433 17.83 -0.49 3.41
C GLU A 433 17.04 -0.54 2.09
N VAL A 434 17.24 0.43 1.20
CA VAL A 434 16.58 0.49 -0.11
C VAL A 434 17.16 -0.49 -1.15
N GLN A 435 18.29 -1.09 -0.89
CA GLN A 435 18.92 -2.15 -1.69
C GLN A 435 19.78 -3.01 -0.76
N PRO A 436 19.15 -3.77 0.13
CA PRO A 436 19.87 -4.55 1.12
C PRO A 436 20.59 -5.72 0.46
N ARG A 437 21.70 -6.11 1.06
CA ARG A 437 22.38 -7.36 0.76
C ARG A 437 22.27 -8.27 1.96
N TYR A 438 22.01 -9.53 1.76
CA TYR A 438 21.93 -10.54 2.81
C TYR A 438 22.74 -11.77 2.39
N ASP A 439 23.63 -12.23 3.27
CA ASP A 439 24.56 -13.35 3.01
C ASP A 439 25.26 -13.23 1.63
N ASN A 440 25.78 -12.04 1.34
CA ASN A 440 26.42 -11.69 0.06
C ASN A 440 25.53 -11.98 -1.18
N GLY A 441 24.22 -12.06 -1.05
CA GLY A 441 23.28 -12.32 -2.15
C GLY A 441 23.32 -13.74 -2.71
N ARG A 442 23.78 -14.72 -1.92
CA ARG A 442 23.87 -16.12 -2.36
C ARG A 442 22.52 -16.75 -2.61
N THR A 443 21.54 -16.52 -1.74
CA THR A 443 20.19 -17.08 -1.85
C THR A 443 19.16 -16.03 -2.19
N VAL A 444 19.20 -14.87 -1.52
CA VAL A 444 18.24 -13.78 -1.70
C VAL A 444 18.93 -12.53 -2.22
N ARG A 445 18.29 -11.88 -3.18
CA ARG A 445 18.73 -10.59 -3.75
C ARG A 445 17.59 -9.59 -3.74
N PHE A 446 17.98 -8.33 -3.72
CA PHE A 446 17.09 -7.18 -3.83
C PHE A 446 17.51 -6.34 -5.02
N SER A 447 16.56 -5.90 -5.82
CA SER A 447 16.88 -5.12 -7.00
C SER A 447 15.89 -4.01 -7.27
N GLN A 448 16.43 -2.90 -7.77
CA GLN A 448 15.70 -1.74 -8.29
C GLN A 448 15.86 -1.65 -9.81
N SER A 449 16.46 -2.65 -10.45
CA SER A 449 16.89 -2.62 -11.84
C SER A 449 15.95 -3.39 -12.76
N ASN A 450 15.81 -2.89 -13.98
CA ASN A 450 15.23 -3.56 -15.13
C ASN A 450 16.31 -4.12 -16.08
N ASP A 451 17.47 -4.50 -15.56
CA ASP A 451 18.56 -5.13 -16.29
C ASP A 451 18.87 -6.49 -15.66
N THR A 452 18.53 -7.55 -16.36
CA THR A 452 18.77 -8.94 -15.92
C THR A 452 20.23 -9.19 -15.54
N LYS A 453 21.19 -8.60 -16.27
CA LYS A 453 22.62 -8.76 -15.98
C LYS A 453 22.98 -8.09 -14.66
N GLN A 454 22.52 -6.86 -14.45
CA GLN A 454 22.73 -6.16 -13.19
C GLN A 454 22.13 -6.93 -12.01
N ILE A 455 20.91 -7.48 -12.14
CA ILE A 455 20.27 -8.30 -11.10
C ILE A 455 21.13 -9.54 -10.77
N ARG A 456 21.71 -10.19 -11.80
CA ARG A 456 22.52 -11.39 -11.63
C ARG A 456 23.90 -11.11 -11.06
N ASP A 457 24.50 -10.00 -11.43
CA ASP A 457 25.92 -9.70 -11.15
C ASP A 457 26.10 -8.74 -9.96
N ASP A 458 25.02 -8.18 -9.42
CA ASP A 458 25.03 -7.11 -8.38
C ASP A 458 25.90 -7.44 -7.16
N THR A 459 26.01 -8.71 -6.80
CA THR A 459 26.78 -9.13 -5.62
C THR A 459 28.15 -9.71 -5.94
N GLY A 460 28.42 -10.03 -7.21
CA GLY A 460 29.63 -10.75 -7.63
C GLY A 460 29.71 -12.21 -7.16
N ALA A 461 28.74 -12.67 -6.33
CA ALA A 461 28.65 -14.05 -5.88
C ALA A 461 27.68 -14.86 -6.76
N PRO A 462 27.92 -16.15 -7.03
CA PRO A 462 26.93 -16.98 -7.70
C PRO A 462 25.69 -17.16 -6.82
N TRP A 463 24.52 -17.33 -7.46
CA TRP A 463 23.31 -17.73 -6.75
C TRP A 463 23.40 -19.22 -6.39
N GLU A 464 23.15 -19.55 -5.13
CA GLU A 464 23.23 -20.93 -4.62
C GLU A 464 21.82 -21.45 -4.30
N GLY A 465 21.49 -22.64 -4.81
CA GLY A 465 20.19 -23.29 -4.54
C GLY A 465 19.00 -22.54 -5.09
N THR A 466 17.96 -22.39 -4.26
CA THR A 466 16.73 -21.63 -4.60
C THR A 466 17.05 -20.15 -4.80
N ARG A 467 16.59 -19.60 -5.92
CA ARG A 467 16.79 -18.18 -6.23
C ARG A 467 15.61 -17.36 -5.73
N VAL A 468 15.83 -16.50 -4.75
CA VAL A 468 14.82 -15.58 -4.22
C VAL A 468 15.20 -14.16 -4.63
N LEU A 469 14.26 -13.46 -5.26
CA LEU A 469 14.44 -12.06 -5.66
C LEU A 469 13.30 -11.21 -5.12
N PHE A 470 13.67 -10.10 -4.50
CA PHE A 470 12.77 -8.99 -4.22
C PHE A 470 13.01 -7.87 -5.23
N LEU A 471 11.96 -7.48 -5.95
CA LEU A 471 11.93 -6.24 -6.75
C LEU A 471 11.24 -5.17 -5.93
N GLU A 472 11.92 -4.04 -5.73
CA GLU A 472 11.38 -2.94 -4.93
C GLU A 472 11.90 -1.60 -5.45
N HIS A 473 11.03 -0.57 -5.40
CA HIS A 473 11.42 0.77 -5.78
C HIS A 473 11.62 1.64 -4.53
N PRO A 474 12.67 2.47 -4.48
CA PRO A 474 12.86 3.44 -3.40
C PRO A 474 11.72 4.45 -3.25
N SER A 475 10.91 4.63 -4.28
CA SER A 475 9.72 5.49 -4.29
C SER A 475 8.41 4.76 -3.95
N ASP A 476 8.42 3.44 -3.71
CA ASP A 476 7.21 2.67 -3.47
C ASP A 476 6.66 2.87 -2.05
N PRO A 477 5.53 3.57 -1.87
CA PRO A 477 4.99 3.82 -0.54
C PRO A 477 4.45 2.56 0.16
N ILE A 478 4.14 1.49 -0.57
CA ILE A 478 3.70 0.21 0.00
C ILE A 478 4.85 -0.48 0.73
N VAL A 479 6.05 -0.43 0.16
CA VAL A 479 7.28 -1.00 0.75
C VAL A 479 7.72 -0.19 1.97
N TRP A 480 7.61 1.13 1.93
CA TRP A 480 8.25 1.99 2.92
C TRP A 480 7.32 2.52 4.01
N TRP A 481 6.01 2.34 3.89
CA TRP A 481 5.09 2.75 4.95
C TRP A 481 5.07 1.76 6.10
N SER A 482 5.25 2.29 7.31
CA SER A 482 5.05 1.55 8.56
C SER A 482 4.55 2.48 9.66
N GLU A 483 3.96 1.89 10.70
CA GLU A 483 3.53 2.61 11.91
C GLU A 483 4.74 3.27 12.64
N ASP A 484 5.93 2.74 12.46
CA ASP A 484 7.17 3.27 13.04
C ASP A 484 7.49 4.68 12.56
N LEU A 485 7.07 5.06 11.34
CA LEU A 485 7.24 6.43 10.81
C LEU A 485 6.66 7.53 11.69
N LEU A 486 5.72 7.19 12.60
CA LEU A 486 5.14 8.15 13.54
C LEU A 486 6.20 8.80 14.44
N PHE A 487 7.15 8.01 14.93
CA PHE A 487 8.10 8.47 15.96
C PHE A 487 9.55 8.07 15.68
N ASN A 488 9.80 7.16 14.74
CA ASN A 488 11.13 6.66 14.42
C ASN A 488 11.52 7.01 12.99
N ARG A 489 12.72 7.56 12.82
CA ARG A 489 13.30 7.78 11.51
C ARG A 489 13.91 6.46 11.02
N PRO A 490 13.39 5.84 9.96
CA PRO A 490 13.93 4.59 9.42
C PRO A 490 15.27 4.81 8.72
N ASP A 491 16.00 3.72 8.47
CA ASP A 491 17.30 3.78 7.84
C ASP A 491 17.21 4.25 6.39
N TRP A 492 16.19 3.82 5.64
CA TRP A 492 15.99 4.26 4.26
C TRP A 492 15.85 5.80 4.12
N LEU A 493 15.49 6.53 5.18
CA LEU A 493 15.48 8.00 5.21
C LEU A 493 16.79 8.63 5.76
N ARG A 494 17.70 7.81 6.30
CA ARG A 494 19.03 8.25 6.76
C ARG A 494 20.10 8.04 5.70
N GLU A 495 19.90 7.02 4.88
CA GLU A 495 20.80 6.51 3.85
C GLU A 495 20.56 7.19 2.49
N PRO A 496 21.41 6.93 1.48
CA PRO A 496 21.21 7.44 0.13
C PRO A 496 19.82 7.11 -0.43
N PRO A 497 19.23 8.00 -1.23
CA PRO A 497 17.81 7.90 -1.61
C PRO A 497 17.46 6.74 -2.57
N GLY A 498 18.46 6.04 -3.12
CA GLY A 498 18.22 5.10 -4.19
C GLY A 498 17.96 5.81 -5.54
N ARG A 499 17.40 5.06 -6.51
CA ARG A 499 17.28 5.50 -7.89
C ARG A 499 16.22 6.59 -8.13
N ASP A 500 15.06 6.46 -7.51
CA ASP A 500 13.86 7.22 -7.88
C ASP A 500 13.18 7.95 -6.70
N ARG A 501 13.86 8.06 -5.55
CA ARG A 501 13.43 8.89 -4.42
C ARG A 501 14.18 10.21 -4.43
N THR A 502 13.46 11.32 -4.27
CA THR A 502 14.10 12.64 -4.17
C THR A 502 15.01 12.77 -2.95
N ALA A 503 16.22 13.29 -3.13
CA ALA A 503 17.16 13.58 -2.04
C ALA A 503 16.65 14.70 -1.10
N SER A 504 15.62 15.45 -1.51
CA SER A 504 15.01 16.53 -0.72
C SER A 504 14.03 16.02 0.35
N MET A 505 13.61 14.76 0.30
CA MET A 505 12.72 14.17 1.30
C MET A 505 13.38 14.13 2.68
N ARG A 506 12.65 14.53 3.70
CA ARG A 506 13.10 14.55 5.12
C ARG A 506 12.03 13.91 5.99
N TRP A 507 12.48 13.23 7.04
CA TRP A 507 11.59 12.69 8.04
C TRP A 507 11.21 13.74 9.09
N TYR A 508 9.91 13.83 9.36
CA TYR A 508 9.31 14.59 10.44
C TYR A 508 8.35 13.69 11.23
N PRO A 509 8.44 13.63 12.57
CA PRO A 509 7.54 12.84 13.39
C PRO A 509 6.08 13.12 13.04
N ILE A 510 5.25 12.08 12.97
CA ILE A 510 3.83 12.14 12.65
C ILE A 510 3.58 12.53 11.18
N ILE A 511 4.23 13.58 10.69
CA ILE A 511 3.99 14.16 9.37
C ILE A 511 4.37 13.17 8.26
N THR A 512 5.56 12.60 8.33
CA THR A 512 6.04 11.64 7.31
C THR A 512 5.16 10.40 7.25
N PHE A 513 4.65 9.92 8.39
CA PHE A 513 3.66 8.84 8.42
C PHE A 513 2.43 9.14 7.54
N TRP A 514 1.82 10.31 7.72
CA TRP A 514 0.65 10.71 6.94
C TRP A 514 0.98 11.03 5.49
N GLN A 515 2.19 11.56 5.21
CA GLN A 515 2.65 11.80 3.84
C GLN A 515 2.74 10.48 3.06
N VAL A 516 3.45 9.48 3.60
CA VAL A 516 3.61 8.18 2.94
C VAL A 516 2.30 7.39 2.91
N ALA A 517 1.46 7.48 3.96
CA ALA A 517 0.12 6.89 3.95
C ALA A 517 -0.76 7.41 2.80
N ALA A 518 -0.65 8.69 2.49
CA ALA A 518 -1.37 9.26 1.36
C ALA A 518 -0.78 8.86 0.00
N ASP A 519 0.53 8.75 -0.09
CA ASP A 519 1.19 8.30 -1.32
C ASP A 519 0.73 6.87 -1.70
N MET A 520 0.35 6.01 -0.71
CA MET A 520 -0.19 4.68 -0.99
C MET A 520 -1.47 4.70 -1.84
N THR A 521 -2.30 5.74 -1.72
CA THR A 521 -3.55 5.83 -2.52
C THR A 521 -3.28 6.04 -4.01
N ASN A 522 -2.08 6.47 -4.35
CA ASN A 522 -1.64 6.84 -5.71
C ASN A 522 -0.44 6.00 -6.18
N ALA A 523 -0.12 4.93 -5.44
CA ALA A 523 1.11 4.17 -5.59
C ALA A 523 1.30 3.58 -6.99
N SER A 524 0.22 3.11 -7.62
CA SER A 524 0.24 2.52 -8.97
C SER A 524 -0.08 3.52 -10.10
N SER A 525 -0.37 4.80 -9.77
CA SER A 525 -0.75 5.83 -10.77
C SER A 525 0.46 6.62 -11.30
N VAL A 526 1.64 6.07 -11.19
CA VAL A 526 2.91 6.62 -11.68
C VAL A 526 3.44 5.79 -12.85
N PRO A 527 4.35 6.32 -13.68
CA PRO A 527 4.94 5.55 -14.78
C PRO A 527 5.60 4.25 -14.31
N GLY A 528 5.67 3.25 -15.22
CA GLY A 528 6.37 2.00 -14.97
C GLY A 528 7.79 2.21 -14.47
N GLY A 529 8.22 1.39 -13.49
CA GLY A 529 9.53 1.52 -12.84
C GLY A 529 9.59 2.55 -11.71
N HIS A 530 8.45 3.09 -11.27
CA HIS A 530 8.33 4.02 -10.15
C HIS A 530 7.15 3.67 -9.25
N GLY A 531 7.21 4.09 -7.99
CA GLY A 531 6.16 3.78 -7.02
C GLY A 531 5.89 2.29 -6.96
N HIS A 532 4.61 1.93 -6.95
CA HIS A 532 4.14 0.54 -6.95
C HIS A 532 3.77 0.03 -8.35
N ASN A 533 4.30 0.65 -9.40
CA ASN A 533 4.12 0.24 -10.79
C ASN A 533 5.42 -0.38 -11.32
N TYR A 534 5.51 -1.70 -11.27
CA TYR A 534 6.71 -2.45 -11.63
C TYR A 534 6.85 -2.70 -13.13
N GLY A 535 5.74 -2.65 -13.89
CA GLY A 535 5.76 -2.77 -15.35
C GLY A 535 6.58 -3.98 -15.83
N ASP A 536 7.46 -3.74 -16.79
CA ASP A 536 8.33 -4.73 -17.41
C ASP A 536 9.54 -5.19 -16.57
N PHE A 537 9.81 -4.55 -15.42
CA PHE A 537 10.84 -4.99 -14.46
C PHE A 537 10.64 -6.45 -14.03
N VAL A 538 9.38 -6.92 -14.03
CA VAL A 538 9.05 -8.29 -13.69
C VAL A 538 9.64 -9.29 -14.70
N LEU A 539 9.74 -8.91 -15.99
CA LEU A 539 10.41 -9.74 -17.02
C LEU A 539 11.88 -9.96 -16.68
N ASP A 540 12.61 -8.90 -16.31
CA ASP A 540 14.02 -9.03 -15.91
C ASP A 540 14.18 -9.82 -14.62
N GLY A 541 13.24 -9.65 -13.68
CA GLY A 541 13.15 -10.48 -12.49
C GLY A 541 13.05 -11.97 -12.84
N TRP A 542 12.14 -12.33 -13.74
CA TRP A 542 11.99 -13.70 -14.22
C TRP A 542 13.22 -14.22 -14.95
N ALA A 543 13.77 -13.43 -15.86
CA ALA A 543 14.99 -13.77 -16.58
C ALA A 543 16.20 -13.98 -15.64
N ALA A 544 16.18 -13.37 -14.45
CA ALA A 544 17.20 -13.56 -13.43
C ALA A 544 16.98 -14.84 -12.60
N VAL A 545 15.75 -15.08 -12.10
CA VAL A 545 15.49 -16.17 -11.15
C VAL A 545 15.05 -17.48 -11.79
N ALA A 546 14.29 -17.41 -12.89
CA ALA A 546 13.68 -18.56 -13.56
C ALA A 546 13.92 -18.56 -15.09
N PRO A 547 15.16 -18.39 -15.60
CA PRO A 547 15.38 -18.46 -17.02
C PRO A 547 15.22 -19.90 -17.52
N PRO A 548 14.67 -20.11 -18.72
CA PRO A 548 14.82 -21.37 -19.43
C PRO A 548 16.29 -21.70 -19.70
N ASP A 549 16.59 -22.97 -19.95
CA ASP A 549 17.95 -23.38 -20.30
C ASP A 549 18.40 -22.69 -21.59
N GLY A 550 19.61 -22.11 -21.57
CA GLY A 550 20.18 -21.37 -22.69
C GLY A 550 19.57 -19.98 -22.94
N TRP A 551 18.79 -19.44 -22.00
CA TRP A 551 18.18 -18.11 -22.11
C TRP A 551 19.24 -16.99 -22.18
N THR A 552 19.12 -16.12 -23.18
CA THR A 552 20.05 -15.03 -23.45
C THR A 552 19.42 -13.66 -23.18
N HIS A 553 20.24 -12.62 -23.22
CA HIS A 553 19.75 -11.23 -23.18
C HIS A 553 18.86 -10.90 -24.38
N ASP A 554 19.24 -11.34 -25.57
CA ASP A 554 18.46 -11.13 -26.81
C ASP A 554 17.07 -11.78 -26.73
N ASP A 555 16.95 -12.92 -26.03
CA ASP A 555 15.66 -13.54 -25.76
C ASP A 555 14.80 -12.68 -24.84
N THR A 556 15.40 -12.05 -23.82
CA THR A 556 14.70 -11.13 -22.93
C THR A 556 14.18 -9.92 -23.71
N GLU A 557 15.01 -9.31 -24.55
CA GLU A 557 14.61 -8.16 -25.37
C GLU A 557 13.51 -8.50 -26.39
N ARG A 558 13.59 -9.69 -26.99
CA ARG A 558 12.52 -10.16 -27.88
C ARG A 558 11.18 -10.28 -27.16
N VAL A 559 11.18 -10.80 -25.93
CA VAL A 559 9.95 -10.91 -25.11
C VAL A 559 9.49 -9.54 -24.64
N ARG A 560 10.40 -8.62 -24.30
CA ARG A 560 10.06 -7.23 -23.92
C ARG A 560 9.29 -6.53 -25.03
N ILE A 561 9.80 -6.56 -26.26
CA ILE A 561 9.13 -5.95 -27.44
C ILE A 561 7.73 -6.57 -27.64
N ALA A 562 7.59 -7.88 -27.41
CA ALA A 562 6.29 -8.54 -27.56
C ALA A 562 5.31 -8.13 -26.46
N LEU A 563 5.77 -7.95 -25.22
CA LEU A 563 4.94 -7.47 -24.11
C LEU A 563 4.47 -6.03 -24.35
N GLU A 564 5.37 -5.11 -24.71
CA GLU A 564 5.05 -3.72 -25.03
C GLU A 564 3.98 -3.60 -26.13
N LYS A 565 4.10 -4.43 -27.16
CA LYS A 565 3.10 -4.48 -28.23
C LYS A 565 1.72 -4.92 -27.71
N THR A 566 1.67 -5.94 -26.88
CA THR A 566 0.44 -6.46 -26.30
C THR A 566 -0.22 -5.45 -25.37
N GLU A 567 0.54 -4.77 -24.53
CA GLU A 567 0.03 -3.71 -23.65
C GLU A 567 -0.57 -2.54 -24.44
N SER A 568 0.03 -2.17 -25.57
CA SER A 568 -0.49 -1.11 -26.43
C SER A 568 -1.80 -1.49 -27.13
N GLU A 569 -2.02 -2.77 -27.43
CA GLU A 569 -3.24 -3.31 -28.06
C GLU A 569 -4.38 -3.50 -27.06
N ASP A 570 -4.08 -3.97 -25.84
CA ASP A 570 -5.09 -4.26 -24.80
C ASP A 570 -5.56 -3.01 -24.03
N GLY A 571 -4.84 -1.90 -24.12
CA GLY A 571 -5.05 -0.68 -23.32
C GLY A 571 -4.73 -0.89 -21.84
N PRO A 572 -4.84 0.17 -21.00
CA PRO A 572 -4.50 0.06 -19.58
C PRO A 572 -5.42 -0.92 -18.86
N GLU A 573 -4.83 -1.90 -18.21
CA GLU A 573 -5.55 -2.98 -17.49
C GLU A 573 -6.03 -2.59 -16.07
N TYR A 574 -5.94 -1.29 -15.67
CA TYR A 574 -6.30 -0.77 -14.35
C TYR A 574 -7.68 -0.12 -14.31
#